data_6d5463648d85807731a42d81f4d3a5c2
#
_entry.id   6d5463648d85807731a42d81f4d3a5c2
#
_cell.length_a   1.000
_cell.length_b   1.000
_cell.length_c   1.000
_cell.angle_alpha   90.00
_cell.angle_beta   90.00
_cell.angle_gamma   90.00
#
_symmetry.space_group_name_H-M   'P 1'
#
loop_
_entity.id
_entity.type
_entity.pdbx_description
1 polymer ?
#
loop_
_entity_poly.entity_id
_entity_poly.type
_entity_poly.pdbx_seq_one_letter_code
_entity_poly.pdbx_strand_id
1 'polypeptide(L)'
;SWRLTDLLVKNNIPVVIDQVEKIPTRRFEPIHLPYKLPFLLKQAGVQFCLNTIIGYPHDGNIRNLPNEAMRAAAYGLDKSEALRSITLSTAEILAVDDMIGSLDIGKDATFFISETPPMEMNPKILMAFIQGKEVDLNNHQKMLYKKYQEKYRRQGQLNQ
;
A
#
# COMPACT_ATOMS: atom_id res chain seq x y z
N SER A 1 -14.40 9.07 -12.00
CA SER A 1 -13.34 10.10 -12.02
C SER A 1 -12.62 10.16 -13.37
N TRP A 2 -12.27 9.03 -14.00
CA TRP A 2 -11.50 8.99 -15.26
C TRP A 2 -12.13 9.75 -16.46
N ARG A 3 -13.42 10.06 -16.43
CA ARG A 3 -14.11 10.89 -17.45
C ARG A 3 -14.12 12.38 -17.13
N LEU A 4 -13.62 12.78 -15.98
CA LEU A 4 -13.65 14.15 -15.48
C LEU A 4 -12.23 14.66 -15.16
N THR A 5 -11.21 14.05 -15.77
CA THR A 5 -9.80 14.35 -15.50
C THR A 5 -9.47 15.82 -15.72
N ASP A 6 -9.95 16.43 -16.81
CA ASP A 6 -9.70 17.84 -17.11
C ASP A 6 -10.26 18.76 -16.01
N LEU A 7 -11.44 18.43 -15.48
CA LEU A 7 -12.04 19.18 -14.40
C LEU A 7 -11.26 19.02 -13.08
N LEU A 8 -10.80 17.80 -12.80
CA LEU A 8 -10.00 17.48 -11.62
C LEU A 8 -8.67 18.23 -11.65
N VAL A 9 -7.96 18.20 -12.78
CA VAL A 9 -6.69 18.90 -12.96
C VAL A 9 -6.88 20.41 -12.89
N LYS A 10 -7.87 20.95 -13.61
CA LYS A 10 -8.14 22.41 -13.63
C LYS A 10 -8.39 22.98 -12.23
N ASN A 11 -9.02 22.21 -11.35
CA ASN A 11 -9.39 22.65 -10.00
C ASN A 11 -8.46 22.08 -8.91
N ASN A 12 -7.37 21.41 -9.26
CA ASN A 12 -6.44 20.76 -8.33
C ASN A 12 -7.15 19.83 -7.32
N ILE A 13 -8.13 19.07 -7.82
CA ILE A 13 -8.90 18.15 -6.97
C ILE A 13 -8.20 16.78 -6.95
N PRO A 14 -7.60 16.34 -5.83
CA PRO A 14 -6.98 15.03 -5.73
C PRO A 14 -8.03 13.94 -5.62
N VAL A 15 -7.64 12.72 -5.98
CA VAL A 15 -8.50 11.54 -5.95
C VAL A 15 -7.97 10.51 -4.99
N VAL A 16 -8.78 10.09 -4.03
CA VAL A 16 -8.51 8.89 -3.22
C VAL A 16 -9.18 7.71 -3.90
N ILE A 17 -8.39 6.74 -4.35
CA ILE A 17 -8.88 5.50 -4.94
C ILE A 17 -9.08 4.50 -3.81
N ASP A 18 -10.32 4.25 -3.47
CA ASP A 18 -10.68 3.42 -2.33
C ASP A 18 -10.29 1.94 -2.51
N GLN A 19 -10.27 1.42 -3.70
CA GLN A 19 -9.86 0.05 -3.99
C GLN A 19 -9.60 -0.11 -5.49
N VAL A 20 -8.46 -0.68 -5.83
CA VAL A 20 -8.14 -1.02 -7.23
C VAL A 20 -8.87 -2.31 -7.63
N GLU A 21 -9.02 -3.23 -6.70
CA GLU A 21 -9.64 -4.54 -6.89
C GLU A 21 -11.17 -4.47 -6.79
N LYS A 22 -11.78 -3.86 -7.81
CA LYS A 22 -13.25 -3.72 -7.91
C LYS A 22 -13.77 -4.25 -9.24
N ILE A 23 -15.03 -4.64 -9.23
CA ILE A 23 -15.82 -4.84 -10.44
C ILE A 23 -16.22 -3.44 -10.97
N PRO A 24 -16.23 -3.21 -12.30
CA PRO A 24 -16.74 -1.97 -12.87
C PRO A 24 -18.14 -1.65 -12.40
N THR A 25 -18.38 -0.38 -12.09
CA THR A 25 -19.69 0.06 -11.56
C THR A 25 -20.77 0.01 -12.64
N ARG A 26 -20.39 0.17 -13.90
CA ARG A 26 -21.33 0.22 -15.02
C ARG A 26 -21.10 -0.94 -15.97
N ARG A 27 -22.19 -1.54 -16.47
CA ARG A 27 -22.18 -2.73 -17.30
C ARG A 27 -21.39 -2.60 -18.60
N PHE A 28 -21.24 -1.38 -19.13
CA PHE A 28 -20.50 -1.09 -20.37
C PHE A 28 -19.04 -0.72 -20.15
N GLU A 29 -18.58 -0.63 -18.92
CA GLU A 29 -17.18 -0.33 -18.62
C GLU A 29 -16.32 -1.58 -18.79
N PRO A 30 -15.10 -1.44 -19.35
CA PRO A 30 -14.16 -2.54 -19.44
C PRO A 30 -13.87 -3.15 -18.07
N ILE A 31 -13.82 -4.48 -18.00
CA ILE A 31 -13.62 -5.19 -16.73
C ILE A 31 -12.34 -4.79 -16.00
N HIS A 32 -11.29 -4.40 -16.74
CA HIS A 32 -10.00 -3.97 -16.18
C HIS A 32 -9.94 -2.47 -15.84
N LEU A 33 -11.01 -1.73 -16.02
CA LEU A 33 -11.00 -0.27 -15.80
C LEU A 33 -10.60 0.11 -14.37
N PRO A 34 -11.11 -0.53 -13.30
CA PRO A 34 -10.69 -0.18 -11.94
C PRO A 34 -9.20 -0.37 -11.72
N TYR A 35 -8.62 -1.44 -12.24
CA TYR A 35 -7.18 -1.74 -12.14
C TYR A 35 -6.30 -0.75 -12.92
N LYS A 36 -6.78 -0.25 -14.06
CA LYS A 36 -6.09 0.75 -14.89
C LYS A 36 -6.32 2.19 -14.43
N LEU A 37 -7.27 2.42 -13.52
CA LEU A 37 -7.63 3.77 -13.10
C LEU A 37 -6.43 4.58 -12.55
N PRO A 38 -5.53 4.03 -11.71
CA PRO A 38 -4.35 4.75 -11.24
C PRO A 38 -3.46 5.23 -12.39
N PHE A 39 -3.21 4.37 -13.36
CA PHE A 39 -2.44 4.70 -14.57
C PHE A 39 -3.10 5.82 -15.39
N LEU A 40 -4.40 5.73 -15.62
CA LEU A 40 -5.16 6.74 -16.38
C LEU A 40 -5.16 8.11 -15.69
N LEU A 41 -5.30 8.13 -14.35
CA LEU A 41 -5.22 9.38 -13.58
C LEU A 41 -3.82 9.98 -13.64
N LYS A 42 -2.77 9.16 -13.53
CA LYS A 42 -1.37 9.61 -13.69
C LYS A 42 -1.13 10.22 -15.06
N GLN A 43 -1.55 9.55 -16.13
CA GLN A 43 -1.42 10.06 -17.50
C GLN A 43 -2.15 11.40 -17.71
N ALA A 44 -3.28 11.59 -17.06
CA ALA A 44 -4.06 12.82 -17.12
C ALA A 44 -3.50 13.93 -16.20
N GLY A 45 -2.46 13.67 -15.41
CA GLY A 45 -1.90 14.66 -14.47
C GLY A 45 -2.74 14.88 -13.21
N VAL A 46 -3.68 13.98 -12.91
CA VAL A 46 -4.48 14.05 -11.67
C VAL A 46 -3.68 13.51 -10.50
N GLN A 47 -3.57 14.29 -9.43
CA GLN A 47 -2.99 13.80 -8.18
C GLN A 47 -3.91 12.76 -7.54
N PHE A 48 -3.35 11.64 -7.12
CA PHE A 48 -4.13 10.57 -6.47
C PHE A 48 -3.31 9.81 -5.44
N CYS A 49 -4.03 9.14 -4.54
CA CYS A 49 -3.47 8.12 -3.66
C CYS A 49 -4.35 6.87 -3.67
N LEU A 50 -3.76 5.76 -3.25
CA LEU A 50 -4.47 4.50 -3.06
C LEU A 50 -4.88 4.34 -1.60
N ASN A 51 -6.06 3.78 -1.39
CA ASN A 51 -6.58 3.38 -0.11
C ASN A 51 -6.99 1.90 -0.16
N THR A 52 -7.25 1.32 0.97
CA THR A 52 -7.88 0.01 1.10
C THR A 52 -9.14 0.13 1.95
N ILE A 53 -10.13 -0.72 1.72
CA ILE A 53 -11.38 -0.67 2.47
C ILE A 53 -11.11 -0.86 3.96
N ILE A 54 -11.52 0.14 4.75
CA ILE A 54 -11.50 0.15 6.20
C ILE A 54 -12.95 0.11 6.69
N GLY A 55 -13.17 -0.52 7.81
CA GLY A 55 -14.50 -0.63 8.43
C GLY A 55 -15.01 -2.06 8.49
N TYR A 56 -15.87 -2.31 9.46
CA TYR A 56 -16.44 -3.65 9.66
C TYR A 56 -17.20 -4.13 8.42
N PRO A 57 -16.98 -5.36 7.89
CA PRO A 57 -16.07 -6.41 8.40
C PRO A 57 -14.63 -6.37 7.80
N HIS A 58 -14.18 -5.25 7.24
CA HIS A 58 -12.96 -5.15 6.40
C HIS A 58 -11.73 -4.61 7.11
N ASP A 59 -11.75 -4.39 8.43
CA ASP A 59 -10.63 -3.78 9.19
C ASP A 59 -9.30 -4.54 9.05
N GLY A 60 -9.35 -5.84 8.75
CA GLY A 60 -8.17 -6.64 8.47
C GLY A 60 -7.46 -6.35 7.15
N ASN A 61 -8.05 -5.55 6.26
CA ASN A 61 -7.52 -5.30 4.92
C ASN A 61 -6.43 -4.21 4.87
N ILE A 62 -6.23 -3.43 5.93
CA ILE A 62 -5.21 -2.37 5.98
C ILE A 62 -3.83 -2.91 5.57
N ARG A 63 -3.48 -4.12 5.98
CA ARG A 63 -2.23 -4.81 5.60
C ARG A 63 -2.08 -5.06 4.09
N ASN A 64 -3.16 -4.95 3.32
CA ASN A 64 -3.18 -5.22 1.89
C ASN A 64 -2.88 -3.98 1.04
N LEU A 65 -2.65 -2.81 1.64
CA LEU A 65 -2.35 -1.58 0.91
C LEU A 65 -1.17 -1.72 -0.08
N PRO A 66 -0.04 -2.39 0.26
CA PRO A 66 1.02 -2.64 -0.71
C PRO A 66 0.57 -3.49 -1.90
N ASN A 67 -0.40 -4.39 -1.71
CA ASN A 67 -0.94 -5.21 -2.79
C ASN A 67 -1.80 -4.38 -3.77
N GLU A 68 -2.50 -3.35 -3.28
CA GLU A 68 -3.21 -2.41 -4.16
C GLU A 68 -2.22 -1.67 -5.08
N ALA A 69 -1.09 -1.20 -4.52
CA ALA A 69 -0.03 -0.56 -5.30
C ALA A 69 0.62 -1.54 -6.31
N MET A 70 0.89 -2.77 -5.91
CA MET A 70 1.40 -3.82 -6.81
C MET A 70 0.46 -4.09 -7.97
N ARG A 71 -0.85 -4.16 -7.73
CA ARG A 71 -1.86 -4.34 -8.79
C ARG A 71 -1.90 -3.15 -9.72
N ALA A 72 -1.87 -1.93 -9.22
CA ALA A 72 -1.80 -0.73 -10.04
C ALA A 72 -0.56 -0.76 -10.96
N ALA A 73 0.58 -1.19 -10.44
CA ALA A 73 1.80 -1.36 -11.23
C ALA A 73 1.65 -2.45 -12.30
N ALA A 74 1.02 -3.58 -12.00
CA ALA A 74 0.76 -4.65 -12.96
C ALA A 74 -0.14 -4.20 -14.12
N TYR A 75 -0.94 -3.16 -13.93
CA TYR A 75 -1.83 -2.59 -14.95
C TYR A 75 -1.32 -1.28 -15.57
N GLY A 76 -0.01 -1.03 -15.47
CA GLY A 76 0.68 -0.02 -16.26
C GLY A 76 1.17 1.21 -15.49
N LEU A 77 0.85 1.34 -14.19
CA LEU A 77 1.46 2.39 -13.38
C LEU A 77 2.94 2.05 -13.12
N ASP A 78 3.82 3.04 -13.22
CA ASP A 78 5.22 2.84 -12.86
C ASP A 78 5.37 2.40 -11.39
N LYS A 79 6.34 1.52 -11.10
CA LYS A 79 6.53 0.98 -9.74
C LYS A 79 6.86 2.05 -8.70
N SER A 80 7.63 3.06 -9.08
CA SER A 80 7.96 4.18 -8.18
C SER A 80 6.72 5.02 -7.88
N GLU A 81 5.87 5.25 -8.89
CA GLU A 81 4.60 5.95 -8.73
C GLU A 81 3.59 5.14 -7.91
N ALA A 82 3.57 3.82 -8.09
CA ALA A 82 2.74 2.94 -7.27
C ALA A 82 3.14 3.00 -5.80
N LEU A 83 4.44 2.97 -5.49
CA LEU A 83 4.93 3.14 -4.13
C LEU A 83 4.61 4.55 -3.60
N ARG A 84 4.86 5.59 -4.41
CA ARG A 84 4.55 6.97 -4.07
C ARG A 84 3.06 7.15 -3.73
N SER A 85 2.15 6.48 -4.44
CA SER A 85 0.70 6.59 -4.23
C SER A 85 0.21 6.08 -2.88
N ILE A 86 1.00 5.26 -2.17
CA ILE A 86 0.71 4.77 -0.82
C ILE A 86 1.62 5.37 0.25
N THR A 87 2.47 6.32 -0.12
CA THR A 87 3.41 7.01 0.77
C THR A 87 3.30 8.52 0.62
N LEU A 88 4.18 9.14 -0.17
CA LEU A 88 4.29 10.59 -0.29
C LEU A 88 3.03 11.23 -0.90
N SER A 89 2.42 10.66 -1.94
CA SER A 89 1.19 11.23 -2.51
C SER A 89 0.04 11.22 -1.50
N THR A 90 -0.04 10.20 -0.65
CA THR A 90 -1.02 10.17 0.45
C THR A 90 -0.75 11.29 1.45
N ALA A 91 0.52 11.49 1.83
CA ALA A 91 0.91 12.55 2.76
C ALA A 91 0.62 13.95 2.19
N GLU A 92 0.93 14.19 0.91
CA GLU A 92 0.62 15.43 0.21
C GLU A 92 -0.89 15.73 0.16
N ILE A 93 -1.72 14.72 -0.15
CA ILE A 93 -3.18 14.88 -0.19
C ILE A 93 -3.76 15.18 1.19
N LEU A 94 -3.15 14.63 2.23
CA LEU A 94 -3.57 14.85 3.63
C LEU A 94 -2.90 16.08 4.27
N ALA A 95 -2.03 16.79 3.54
CA ALA A 95 -1.26 17.94 4.01
C ALA A 95 -0.41 17.64 5.27
N VAL A 96 0.26 16.48 5.27
CA VAL A 96 1.20 16.03 6.33
C VAL A 96 2.55 15.62 5.73
N ASP A 97 2.82 16.03 4.53
CA ASP A 97 4.04 15.70 3.78
C ASP A 97 5.29 16.43 4.31
N ASP A 98 5.13 17.46 5.12
CA ASP A 98 6.18 18.09 5.89
C ASP A 98 6.72 17.18 7.02
N MET A 99 5.90 16.24 7.51
CA MET A 99 6.26 15.32 8.61
C MET A 99 6.62 13.92 8.14
N ILE A 100 5.86 13.36 7.17
CA ILE A 100 5.96 11.94 6.76
C ILE A 100 5.84 11.76 5.25
N GLY A 101 5.91 10.52 4.79
CA GLY A 101 5.68 10.13 3.38
C GLY A 101 6.95 9.99 2.55
N SER A 102 8.07 10.54 2.98
CA SER A 102 9.39 10.41 2.36
C SER A 102 10.51 10.38 3.40
N LEU A 103 11.72 10.02 2.96
CA LEU A 103 12.93 9.95 3.82
C LEU A 103 13.77 11.21 3.63
N ASP A 104 13.18 12.38 3.82
CA ASP A 104 13.87 13.66 3.72
C ASP A 104 14.36 14.15 5.09
N ILE A 105 15.44 14.94 5.08
CA ILE A 105 15.98 15.54 6.30
C ILE A 105 14.94 16.50 6.90
N GLY A 106 14.69 16.35 8.19
CA GLY A 106 13.73 17.17 8.93
C GLY A 106 12.35 16.55 9.12
N LYS A 107 12.06 15.42 8.42
CA LYS A 107 10.84 14.65 8.63
C LYS A 107 10.98 13.65 9.78
N ASP A 108 9.85 13.18 10.27
CA ASP A 108 9.80 12.11 11.26
C ASP A 108 10.50 10.85 10.73
N ALA A 109 11.35 10.25 11.56
CA ALA A 109 11.99 8.99 11.24
C ALA A 109 11.00 7.81 11.36
N THR A 110 9.96 7.83 10.51
CA THR A 110 8.92 6.80 10.40
C THR A 110 9.11 6.04 9.11
N PHE A 111 9.75 4.88 9.18
CA PHE A 111 10.09 4.05 8.02
C PHE A 111 10.28 2.59 8.42
N PHE A 112 10.40 1.72 7.43
CA PHE A 112 10.80 0.33 7.62
C PHE A 112 11.93 -0.06 6.67
N ILE A 113 12.65 -1.11 7.03
CA ILE A 113 13.72 -1.73 6.24
C ILE A 113 13.23 -3.10 5.81
N SER A 114 13.28 -3.38 4.52
CA SER A 114 12.89 -4.67 3.95
C SER A 114 14.03 -5.27 3.13
N GLU A 115 14.14 -6.59 3.14
CA GLU A 115 15.10 -7.34 2.32
C GLU A 115 14.66 -7.37 0.85
N THR A 116 13.35 -7.37 0.62
CA THR A 116 12.73 -7.37 -0.71
C THR A 116 11.84 -6.14 -0.88
N PRO A 117 11.55 -5.71 -2.12
CA PRO A 117 10.64 -4.59 -2.35
C PRO A 117 9.30 -4.74 -1.63
N PRO A 118 8.77 -3.68 -1.00
CA PRO A 118 7.58 -3.78 -0.14
C PRO A 118 6.29 -4.12 -0.90
N MET A 119 6.29 -4.00 -2.21
CA MET A 119 5.16 -4.36 -3.09
C MET A 119 5.26 -5.78 -3.66
N GLU A 120 6.18 -6.61 -3.20
CA GLU A 120 6.21 -8.02 -3.54
C GLU A 120 5.20 -8.83 -2.71
N MET A 121 4.82 -10.02 -3.19
CA MET A 121 3.79 -10.85 -2.55
C MET A 121 4.09 -11.23 -1.09
N ASN A 122 5.36 -11.28 -0.71
CA ASN A 122 5.77 -11.63 0.65
C ASN A 122 7.01 -10.82 1.06
N PRO A 123 6.86 -9.52 1.29
CA PRO A 123 7.99 -8.68 1.65
C PRO A 123 8.52 -9.07 3.03
N LYS A 124 9.83 -9.28 3.13
CA LYS A 124 10.48 -9.57 4.40
C LYS A 124 10.92 -8.26 5.05
N ILE A 125 10.10 -7.79 5.98
CA ILE A 125 10.41 -6.61 6.79
C ILE A 125 11.38 -7.02 7.89
N LEU A 126 12.53 -6.35 7.94
CA LEU A 126 13.60 -6.60 8.91
C LEU A 126 13.42 -5.75 10.16
N MET A 127 13.16 -4.46 9.99
CA MET A 127 13.03 -3.47 11.06
C MET A 127 11.98 -2.43 10.66
N ALA A 128 11.34 -1.83 11.64
CA ALA A 128 10.47 -0.67 11.45
C ALA A 128 10.67 0.35 12.58
N PHE A 129 10.51 1.61 12.24
CA PHE A 129 10.67 2.74 13.15
C PHE A 129 9.47 3.67 13.04
N ILE A 130 8.99 4.17 14.16
CA ILE A 130 7.99 5.23 14.25
C ILE A 130 8.60 6.35 15.09
N GLN A 131 8.77 7.53 14.49
CA GLN A 131 9.40 8.69 15.14
C GLN A 131 10.78 8.33 15.77
N GLY A 132 11.59 7.56 15.03
CA GLY A 132 12.92 7.14 15.47
C GLY A 132 12.95 6.00 16.50
N LYS A 133 11.79 5.53 16.98
CA LYS A 133 11.70 4.41 17.92
C LYS A 133 11.47 3.12 17.17
N GLU A 134 12.28 2.10 17.44
CA GLU A 134 12.11 0.77 16.85
C GLU A 134 10.79 0.14 17.32
N VAL A 135 10.08 -0.46 16.38
CA VAL A 135 8.80 -1.14 16.60
C VAL A 135 9.01 -2.64 16.66
N ASP A 136 8.47 -3.30 17.67
CA ASP A 136 8.47 -4.76 17.73
C ASP A 136 7.57 -5.33 16.61
N LEU A 137 8.19 -6.07 15.70
CA LEU A 137 7.51 -6.73 14.58
C LEU A 137 6.93 -8.10 14.92
N ASN A 138 6.96 -8.51 16.19
CA ASN A 138 6.32 -9.74 16.63
C ASN A 138 4.80 -9.55 16.65
N ASN A 139 4.11 -10.62 16.30
CA ASN A 139 2.66 -10.71 16.38
C ASN A 139 2.25 -12.09 16.90
N HIS A 140 0.97 -12.25 17.23
CA HIS A 140 0.45 -13.49 17.78
C HIS A 140 0.73 -14.70 16.88
N GLN A 141 0.60 -14.55 15.57
CA GLN A 141 0.86 -15.62 14.61
C GLN A 141 2.33 -16.05 14.61
N LYS A 142 3.27 -15.09 14.62
CA LYS A 142 4.71 -15.37 14.71
C LYS A 142 5.06 -16.08 16.03
N MET A 143 4.46 -15.67 17.14
CA MET A 143 4.66 -16.31 18.44
C MET A 143 4.15 -17.76 18.42
N LEU A 144 2.95 -17.99 17.88
CA LEU A 144 2.40 -19.34 17.73
C LEU A 144 3.27 -20.20 16.80
N TYR A 145 3.69 -19.64 15.66
CA TYR A 145 4.58 -20.33 14.73
C TYR A 145 5.85 -20.83 15.43
N LYS A 146 6.57 -19.94 16.14
CA LYS A 146 7.78 -20.30 16.90
C LYS A 146 7.50 -21.37 17.95
N LYS A 147 6.40 -21.24 18.70
CA LYS A 147 5.98 -22.19 19.72
C LYS A 147 5.73 -23.60 19.12
N TYR A 148 5.01 -23.68 18.02
CA TYR A 148 4.69 -24.97 17.40
C TYR A 148 5.89 -25.56 16.65
N GLN A 149 6.72 -24.73 16.02
CA GLN A 149 7.98 -25.17 15.41
C GLN A 149 8.88 -25.84 16.45
N GLU A 150 9.06 -25.23 17.62
CA GLU A 150 9.84 -25.79 18.70
C GLU A 150 9.22 -27.11 19.23
N LYS A 151 7.89 -27.15 19.37
CA LYS A 151 7.18 -28.39 19.78
C LYS A 151 7.46 -29.54 18.81
N TYR A 152 7.29 -29.32 17.51
CA TYR A 152 7.48 -30.38 16.51
C TYR A 152 8.94 -30.74 16.32
N ARG A 153 9.88 -29.80 16.49
CA ARG A 153 11.31 -30.09 16.53
C ARG A 153 11.65 -31.07 17.67
N ARG A 154 11.12 -30.82 18.87
CA ARG A 154 11.33 -31.70 20.02
C ARG A 154 10.71 -33.11 19.83
N GLN A 155 9.66 -33.20 19.03
CA GLN A 155 9.02 -34.48 18.68
C GLN A 155 9.68 -35.18 17.50
N GLY A 156 10.75 -34.65 16.92
CA GLY A 156 11.44 -35.22 15.75
C GLY A 156 10.61 -35.21 14.46
N GLN A 157 9.55 -34.40 14.41
CA GLN A 157 8.64 -34.31 13.25
C GLN A 157 9.06 -33.20 12.24
N LEU A 158 10.02 -32.35 12.59
CA LEU A 158 10.64 -31.38 11.70
C LEU A 158 12.14 -31.68 11.64
N ASN A 159 12.62 -32.04 10.46
CA ASN A 159 14.06 -32.04 10.17
C ASN A 159 14.55 -30.58 10.14
N GLN A 160 15.78 -30.38 10.60
CA GLN A 160 16.46 -29.07 10.68
C GLN A 160 16.44 -28.31 9.38
#